data_2ca6805165a333a93129facefa39f97a
#
_entry.id   2ca6805165a333a93129facefa39f97a
#
_cell.length_a   1.000
_cell.length_b   1.000
_cell.length_c   1.000
_cell.angle_alpha   90.00
_cell.angle_beta   90.00
_cell.angle_gamma   90.00
#
_symmetry.space_group_name_H-M   'P 1'
#
loop_
_entity.id
_entity.type
_entity.pdbx_description
1 polymer ?
#
loop_
_entity_poly.entity_id
_entity_poly.type
_entity_poly.pdbx_seq_one_letter_code
_entity_poly.pdbx_strand_id
1 'polypeptide(L)'
;MLGICLGHQAIAEVFSSRITYARVIRHGECDAITQTAPCALFDGLSTTFLAARYHSLVVEQPGEELIVTAESSTKEIMAIQHHRYPVYGIQFHPESILTPDGMRIIENFITKARSYVC
;
A
#
# COMPACT_ATOMS: atom_id res chain seq x y z
N MET A 1 -11.77 -3.92 -2.26
CA MET A 1 -11.64 -2.65 -1.53
C MET A 1 -10.19 -2.20 -1.56
N LEU A 2 -9.97 -0.93 -1.86
CA LEU A 2 -8.63 -0.34 -1.84
C LEU A 2 -8.63 0.86 -0.89
N GLY A 3 -7.79 0.84 0.14
CA GLY A 3 -7.58 1.95 1.05
C GLY A 3 -6.26 2.65 0.74
N ILE A 4 -6.28 3.97 0.63
CA ILE A 4 -5.11 4.78 0.32
C ILE A 4 -4.82 5.68 1.52
N CYS A 5 -3.58 5.68 1.99
CA CYS A 5 -3.11 6.49 3.12
C CYS A 5 -3.95 6.25 4.38
N LEU A 6 -4.87 7.17 4.74
CA LEU A 6 -5.78 6.97 5.87
C LEU A 6 -6.63 5.72 5.73
N GLY A 7 -7.08 5.41 4.50
CA GLY A 7 -7.85 4.20 4.22
C GLY A 7 -7.03 2.93 4.46
N HIS A 8 -5.76 2.95 4.11
CA HIS A 8 -4.82 1.86 4.39
C HIS A 8 -4.70 1.65 5.90
N GLN A 9 -4.52 2.73 6.66
CA GLN A 9 -4.41 2.67 8.11
C GLN A 9 -5.71 2.18 8.76
N ALA A 10 -6.86 2.61 8.24
CA ALA A 10 -8.17 2.16 8.73
C ALA A 10 -8.36 0.65 8.51
N ILE A 11 -7.99 0.15 7.33
CA ILE A 11 -8.05 -1.28 7.03
C ILE A 11 -7.15 -2.05 8.01
N ALA A 12 -5.93 -1.56 8.21
CA ALA A 12 -4.99 -2.20 9.12
C ALA A 12 -5.56 -2.26 10.55
N GLU A 13 -6.17 -1.19 11.01
CA GLU A 13 -6.75 -1.12 12.35
C GLU A 13 -7.92 -2.09 12.51
N VAL A 14 -8.79 -2.18 11.50
CA VAL A 14 -9.92 -3.13 11.51
C VAL A 14 -9.42 -4.56 11.67
N PHE A 15 -8.29 -4.90 11.09
CA PHE A 15 -7.69 -6.23 11.17
C PHE A 15 -6.63 -6.33 12.25
N SER A 16 -6.78 -5.56 13.33
CA SER A 16 -6.01 -5.67 14.57
C SER A 16 -4.52 -5.35 14.43
N SER A 17 -4.19 -4.45 13.53
CA SER A 17 -2.81 -3.98 13.37
C SER A 17 -2.51 -2.84 14.35
N ARG A 18 -1.22 -2.63 14.62
CA ARG A 18 -0.77 -1.48 15.40
C ARG A 18 -0.37 -0.36 14.46
N ILE A 19 -0.84 0.86 14.76
CA ILE A 19 -0.46 2.08 14.04
C ILE A 19 0.45 2.89 14.96
N THR A 20 1.55 3.41 14.43
CA THR A 20 2.50 4.21 15.19
C THR A 20 3.00 5.38 14.35
N TYR A 21 3.79 6.27 14.95
CA TYR A 21 4.39 7.39 14.22
C TYR A 21 5.51 6.89 13.32
N ALA A 22 5.58 7.45 12.10
CA ALA A 22 6.70 7.22 11.20
C ALA A 22 7.97 7.83 11.81
N ARG A 23 9.12 7.27 11.45
CA ARG A 23 10.42 7.79 11.91
C ARG A 23 10.63 9.23 11.46
N VAL A 24 10.15 9.55 10.26
CA VAL A 24 10.23 10.89 9.68
C VAL A 24 8.86 11.22 9.08
N ILE A 25 8.34 12.41 9.40
CA ILE A 25 7.09 12.88 8.79
C ILE A 25 7.35 13.15 7.31
N ARG A 26 6.46 12.65 6.45
CA ARG A 26 6.59 12.78 5.00
C ARG A 26 5.58 13.79 4.45
N HIS A 27 6.07 14.72 3.63
CA HIS A 27 5.28 15.79 3.04
C HIS A 27 5.51 15.85 1.52
N GLY A 28 4.98 14.88 0.77
CA GLY A 28 5.11 14.89 -0.67
C GLY A 28 6.49 14.50 -1.17
N GLU A 29 7.16 13.64 -0.45
CA GLU A 29 8.46 13.13 -0.86
C GLU A 29 8.33 11.85 -1.67
N CYS A 30 9.18 11.72 -2.69
CA CYS A 30 9.28 10.50 -3.47
C CYS A 30 10.21 9.52 -2.76
N ASP A 31 9.77 8.26 -2.64
CA ASP A 31 10.57 7.22 -2.00
C ASP A 31 10.54 5.96 -2.85
N ALA A 32 11.56 5.14 -2.71
CA ALA A 32 11.63 3.84 -3.37
C ALA A 32 10.85 2.81 -2.54
N ILE A 33 9.87 2.20 -3.17
CA ILE A 33 9.01 1.19 -2.55
C ILE A 33 9.39 -0.17 -3.13
N THR A 34 9.70 -1.13 -2.29
CA THR A 34 10.12 -2.47 -2.70
C THR A 34 9.03 -3.49 -2.39
N GLN A 35 8.63 -4.27 -3.39
CA GLN A 35 7.68 -5.35 -3.21
C GLN A 35 8.32 -6.48 -2.39
N THR A 36 7.60 -6.95 -1.37
CA THR A 36 8.09 -8.00 -0.47
C THR A 36 7.28 -9.30 -0.59
N ALA A 37 6.13 -9.24 -1.28
CA ALA A 37 5.30 -10.41 -1.53
C ALA A 37 4.46 -10.16 -2.79
N PRO A 38 4.01 -11.21 -3.49
CA PRO A 38 3.17 -11.05 -4.68
C PRO A 38 1.88 -10.30 -4.35
N CYS A 39 1.53 -9.35 -5.21
CA CYS A 39 0.29 -8.58 -5.06
C CYS A 39 -0.20 -8.16 -6.45
N ALA A 40 -1.48 -8.42 -6.73
CA ALA A 40 -2.08 -8.11 -8.02
C ALA A 40 -2.03 -6.61 -8.34
N LEU A 41 -2.03 -5.75 -7.32
CA LEU A 41 -1.93 -4.30 -7.53
C LEU A 41 -0.65 -3.89 -8.25
N PHE A 42 0.41 -4.67 -8.08
CA PHE A 42 1.74 -4.32 -8.60
C PHE A 42 2.11 -5.10 -9.86
N ASP A 43 1.13 -5.74 -10.50
CA ASP A 43 1.37 -6.45 -11.75
C ASP A 43 1.91 -5.50 -12.82
N GLY A 44 3.03 -5.88 -13.43
CA GLY A 44 3.68 -5.08 -14.45
C GLY A 44 4.63 -4.03 -13.91
N LEU A 45 4.71 -3.83 -12.60
CA LEU A 45 5.67 -2.92 -11.99
C LEU A 45 6.99 -3.63 -11.70
N SER A 46 8.08 -2.84 -11.67
CA SER A 46 9.38 -3.33 -11.20
C SER A 46 9.30 -3.70 -9.72
N THR A 47 10.20 -4.58 -9.26
CA THR A 47 10.26 -4.97 -7.85
C THR A 47 10.39 -3.75 -6.95
N THR A 48 11.13 -2.74 -7.39
CA THR A 48 11.23 -1.45 -6.70
C THR A 48 10.71 -0.36 -7.62
N PHE A 49 9.80 0.47 -7.12
CA PHE A 49 9.22 1.58 -7.88
C PHE A 49 9.14 2.82 -6.99
N LEU A 50 9.01 3.99 -7.62
CA LEU A 50 8.92 5.26 -6.90
C LEU A 50 7.48 5.61 -6.57
N ALA A 51 7.25 6.15 -5.37
CA ALA A 51 5.93 6.55 -4.94
C ALA A 51 5.99 7.74 -3.99
N ALA A 52 4.93 8.54 -4.01
CA ALA A 52 4.81 9.73 -3.17
C ALA A 52 4.31 9.37 -1.77
N ARG A 53 4.94 9.93 -0.76
CA ARG A 53 4.59 9.73 0.65
C ARG A 53 4.13 11.05 1.28
N TYR A 54 2.95 11.01 1.93
CA TYR A 54 2.35 12.17 2.62
C TYR A 54 1.75 11.67 3.92
N HIS A 55 2.58 11.24 4.89
CA HIS A 55 2.04 10.68 6.12
C HIS A 55 2.98 10.81 7.30
N SER A 56 2.39 10.83 8.48
CA SER A 56 3.11 10.84 9.75
C SER A 56 2.89 9.56 10.56
N LEU A 57 1.96 8.70 10.12
CA LEU A 57 1.67 7.43 10.79
C LEU A 57 1.93 6.27 9.84
N VAL A 58 2.31 5.13 10.40
CA VAL A 58 2.57 3.90 9.64
C VAL A 58 1.98 2.70 10.38
N VAL A 59 1.68 1.65 9.65
CA VAL A 59 1.34 0.35 10.23
C VAL A 59 2.65 -0.27 10.67
N GLU A 60 2.78 -0.54 11.98
CA GLU A 60 4.00 -1.11 12.53
C GLU A 60 3.93 -2.63 12.60
N GLN A 61 2.81 -3.14 13.09
CA GLN A 61 2.65 -4.57 13.30
C GLN A 61 1.32 -5.00 12.68
N PRO A 62 1.35 -5.69 11.54
CA PRO A 62 0.13 -6.11 10.87
C PRO A 62 -0.56 -7.23 11.64
N GLY A 63 -1.89 -7.23 11.61
CA GLY A 63 -2.69 -8.32 12.13
C GLY A 63 -2.46 -9.60 11.34
N GLU A 64 -2.83 -10.74 11.91
CA GLU A 64 -2.57 -12.06 11.32
C GLU A 64 -3.24 -12.27 9.96
N GLU A 65 -4.34 -11.59 9.70
CA GLU A 65 -5.07 -11.74 8.44
C GLU A 65 -4.48 -10.91 7.30
N LEU A 66 -3.49 -10.09 7.58
CA LEU A 66 -2.87 -9.20 6.60
C LEU A 66 -1.48 -9.67 6.21
N ILE A 67 -1.16 -9.50 4.92
CA ILE A 67 0.15 -9.80 4.37
C ILE A 67 0.78 -8.47 3.97
N VAL A 68 2.01 -8.22 4.40
CA VAL A 68 2.78 -7.07 3.94
C VAL A 68 3.26 -7.36 2.54
N THR A 69 2.97 -6.47 1.59
CA THR A 69 3.30 -6.67 0.18
C THR A 69 4.34 -5.68 -0.34
N ALA A 70 4.61 -4.61 0.39
CA ALA A 70 5.66 -3.67 0.02
C ALA A 70 6.15 -2.89 1.22
N GLU A 71 7.42 -2.48 1.17
CA GLU A 71 8.08 -1.69 2.21
C GLU A 71 8.85 -0.53 1.60
N SER A 72 9.06 0.53 2.40
CA SER A 72 9.86 1.68 2.00
C SER A 72 11.34 1.39 2.12
N SER A 73 12.17 2.36 1.69
CA SER A 73 13.62 2.26 1.82
C SER A 73 14.07 2.13 3.28
N THR A 74 13.26 2.60 4.24
CA THR A 74 13.53 2.49 5.68
C THR A 74 12.77 1.36 6.34
N LYS A 75 12.24 0.42 5.56
CA LYS A 75 11.55 -0.79 6.04
C LYS A 75 10.21 -0.51 6.73
N GLU A 76 9.58 0.61 6.45
CA GLU A 76 8.23 0.89 6.91
C GLU A 76 7.22 0.24 5.97
N ILE A 77 6.13 -0.28 6.52
CA ILE A 77 5.10 -0.97 5.72
C ILE A 77 4.41 0.04 4.80
N MET A 78 4.42 -0.25 3.50
CA MET A 78 3.83 0.63 2.48
C MET A 78 2.63 0.01 1.78
N ALA A 79 2.44 -1.31 1.87
CA ALA A 79 1.27 -1.96 1.29
C ALA A 79 0.94 -3.23 2.06
N ILE A 80 -0.37 -3.48 2.17
CA ILE A 80 -0.91 -4.67 2.82
C ILE A 80 -2.03 -5.24 1.96
N GLN A 81 -2.30 -6.54 2.12
CA GLN A 81 -3.48 -7.16 1.53
C GLN A 81 -4.04 -8.22 2.49
N HIS A 82 -5.34 -8.44 2.44
CA HIS A 82 -5.96 -9.53 3.19
C HIS A 82 -5.57 -10.85 2.52
N HIS A 83 -5.32 -11.89 3.34
CA HIS A 83 -4.88 -13.18 2.82
C HIS A 83 -5.98 -13.92 2.03
N ARG A 84 -7.24 -13.51 2.18
CA ARG A 84 -8.38 -14.19 1.57
C ARG A 84 -9.24 -13.30 0.70
N TYR A 85 -9.58 -12.09 1.15
CA TYR A 85 -10.51 -11.19 0.48
C TYR A 85 -9.78 -10.15 -0.37
N PRO A 86 -10.45 -9.58 -1.39
CA PRO A 86 -9.84 -8.53 -2.23
C PRO A 86 -9.81 -7.18 -1.51
N VAL A 87 -9.11 -7.13 -0.39
CA VAL A 87 -8.93 -5.94 0.43
C VAL A 87 -7.45 -5.59 0.42
N TYR A 88 -7.15 -4.38 -0.07
CA TYR A 88 -5.79 -3.89 -0.25
C TYR A 88 -5.62 -2.53 0.42
N GLY A 89 -4.44 -2.29 0.98
CA GLY A 89 -4.09 -0.98 1.51
C GLY A 89 -2.74 -0.55 0.98
N ILE A 90 -2.63 0.72 0.59
CA ILE A 90 -1.35 1.32 0.22
C ILE A 90 -1.16 2.62 0.99
N GLN A 91 0.04 2.82 1.56
CA GLN A 91 0.35 4.00 2.35
C GLN A 91 0.68 5.20 1.48
N PHE A 92 1.22 4.97 0.31
CA PHE A 92 1.60 6.03 -0.62
C PHE A 92 0.41 6.47 -1.48
N HIS A 93 0.60 7.56 -2.21
CA HIS A 93 -0.46 8.16 -3.04
C HIS A 93 -0.25 7.81 -4.53
N PRO A 94 -1.05 6.88 -5.09
CA PRO A 94 -0.91 6.50 -6.50
C PRO A 94 -1.36 7.60 -7.45
N GLU A 95 -2.21 8.53 -6.98
CA GLU A 95 -2.71 9.63 -7.80
C GLU A 95 -1.67 10.75 -7.98
N SER A 96 -0.62 10.77 -7.16
CA SER A 96 0.38 11.83 -7.20
C SER A 96 1.27 11.74 -8.44
N ILE A 97 1.67 12.91 -8.97
CA ILE A 97 2.63 13.00 -10.07
C ILE A 97 3.99 12.39 -9.66
N LEU A 98 4.28 12.30 -8.37
CA LEU A 98 5.50 11.70 -7.85
C LEU A 98 5.44 10.16 -7.80
N THR A 99 4.33 9.57 -8.21
CA THR A 99 4.18 8.11 -8.33
C THR A 99 3.99 7.77 -9.81
N PRO A 100 5.10 7.57 -10.56
CA PRO A 100 5.00 7.38 -12.02
C PRO A 100 4.11 6.20 -12.45
N ASP A 101 4.11 5.11 -11.67
CA ASP A 101 3.32 3.93 -11.98
C ASP A 101 1.95 3.90 -11.29
N GLY A 102 1.54 5.03 -10.73
CA GLY A 102 0.29 5.10 -9.94
C GLY A 102 -0.95 4.70 -10.72
N MET A 103 -1.07 5.14 -11.97
CA MET A 103 -2.22 4.79 -12.80
C MET A 103 -2.29 3.27 -13.05
N ARG A 104 -1.14 2.62 -13.25
CA ARG A 104 -1.09 1.18 -13.43
C ARG A 104 -1.62 0.45 -12.19
N ILE A 105 -1.28 0.94 -11.01
CA ILE A 105 -1.76 0.36 -9.75
C ILE A 105 -3.29 0.46 -9.67
N ILE A 106 -3.84 1.61 -10.01
CA ILE A 106 -5.29 1.83 -10.02
C ILE A 106 -5.97 0.93 -11.04
N GLU A 107 -5.41 0.83 -12.25
CA GLU A 107 -5.94 -0.05 -13.29
C GLU A 107 -5.91 -1.52 -12.85
N ASN A 108 -4.84 -1.95 -12.20
CA ASN A 108 -4.72 -3.31 -11.67
C ASN A 108 -5.80 -3.57 -10.63
N PHE A 109 -6.08 -2.61 -9.75
CA PHE A 109 -7.15 -2.75 -8.77
C PHE A 109 -8.51 -2.89 -9.45
N ILE A 110 -8.81 -2.05 -10.44
CA ILE A 110 -10.08 -2.09 -11.16
C ILE A 110 -10.26 -3.46 -11.85
N THR A 111 -9.22 -3.96 -12.47
CA THR A 111 -9.24 -5.27 -13.12
C THR A 111 -9.54 -6.38 -12.11
N LYS A 112 -8.89 -6.33 -10.95
CA LYS A 112 -9.10 -7.31 -9.89
C LYS A 112 -10.50 -7.23 -9.32
N ALA A 113 -11.00 -6.01 -9.10
CA ALA A 113 -12.34 -5.78 -8.57
C ALA A 113 -13.41 -6.34 -9.51
N ARG A 114 -13.25 -6.16 -10.82
CA ARG A 114 -14.19 -6.68 -11.82
C ARG A 114 -14.27 -8.21 -11.78
N SER A 115 -13.19 -8.89 -11.48
CA SER A 115 -13.17 -10.36 -11.43
C SER A 115 -13.99 -10.89 -10.25
N TYR A 116 -14.29 -10.08 -9.24
CA TYR A 116 -15.10 -10.45 -8.09
C TYR A 116 -16.56 -10.10 -8.23
N VAL A 117 -16.92 -9.22 -9.15
CA VAL A 117 -18.29 -8.73 -9.31
C VAL A 117 -19.11 -9.61 -10.26
N CYS A 118 -18.47 -10.42 -11.07
CA CYS A 118 -19.15 -11.26 -12.07
C CYS A 118 -19.86 -12.46 -11.46
#